data_41e686deff0fbed15f1f209bead634b8
#
_entry.id   41e686deff0fbed15f1f209bead634b8
#
_cell.length_a   1.000
_cell.length_b   1.000
_cell.length_c   1.000
_cell.angle_alpha   90.00
_cell.angle_beta   90.00
_cell.angle_gamma   90.00
#
_symmetry.space_group_name_H-M   'P 1'
#
loop_
_entity.id
_entity.type
_entity.pdbx_description
1 polymer ?
#
loop_
_entity_poly.entity_id
_entity_poly.type
_entity_poly.pdbx_seq_one_letter_code
_entity_poly.pdbx_strand_id
1 'polypeptide(L)'
;MPIYFQNDPDGERYMNAYFRVYPGVWHHGDYVCFHSETGGVSYYGRSDSVLKPSGVRIGTAEIYNIVEKFPEVQDSLAIGQQYHDDQRILLFVQLKDGCELTDELKKRIKTELRVRQSPRHVPALIFAVPDIPKTFNGKKVDSAVTNLVNGRKITNRDALGNPEALNYFEALLPELK
;
A
#
# COMPACT_ATOMS: atom_id res chain seq x y z
N MET A 1 -22.83 -3.49 1.49
CA MET A 1 -22.27 -4.76 2.04
C MET A 1 -22.92 -5.93 1.32
N PRO A 2 -22.18 -6.92 0.82
CA PRO A 2 -22.77 -8.12 0.23
C PRO A 2 -23.52 -8.92 1.32
N ILE A 3 -24.46 -9.76 0.87
CA ILE A 3 -25.25 -10.63 1.77
C ILE A 3 -24.53 -11.97 1.97
N TYR A 4 -23.81 -12.43 0.94
CA TYR A 4 -23.00 -13.66 0.95
C TYR A 4 -21.90 -13.58 -0.10
N PHE A 5 -20.93 -14.49 -0.02
CA PHE A 5 -19.92 -14.68 -1.07
C PHE A 5 -20.24 -15.89 -1.92
N GLN A 6 -20.03 -15.78 -3.23
CA GLN A 6 -20.11 -16.92 -4.14
C GLN A 6 -19.03 -17.96 -3.76
N ASN A 7 -19.37 -19.24 -3.84
CA ASN A 7 -18.49 -20.35 -3.44
C ASN A 7 -18.02 -20.30 -1.96
N ASP A 8 -18.92 -19.90 -1.07
CA ASP A 8 -18.71 -19.84 0.38
C ASP A 8 -19.93 -20.47 1.10
N PRO A 9 -20.13 -21.81 0.95
CA PRO A 9 -21.36 -22.50 1.42
C PRO A 9 -21.54 -22.39 2.94
N ASP A 10 -20.41 -22.36 3.68
CA ASP A 10 -20.42 -22.28 5.14
C ASP A 10 -20.40 -20.83 5.67
N GLY A 11 -20.28 -19.85 4.76
CA GLY A 11 -20.20 -18.43 5.12
C GLY A 11 -18.91 -18.02 5.83
N GLU A 12 -17.91 -18.89 5.88
CA GLU A 12 -16.67 -18.62 6.62
C GLU A 12 -15.87 -17.46 6.04
N ARG A 13 -15.78 -17.37 4.71
CA ARG A 13 -15.06 -16.26 4.04
C ARG A 13 -15.76 -14.94 4.31
N TYR A 14 -17.09 -14.93 4.25
CA TYR A 14 -17.91 -13.77 4.55
C TYR A 14 -17.73 -13.32 6.00
N MET A 15 -17.83 -14.26 6.95
CA MET A 15 -17.62 -13.98 8.36
C MET A 15 -16.20 -13.48 8.65
N ASN A 16 -15.20 -14.10 8.05
CA ASN A 16 -13.80 -13.69 8.20
C ASN A 16 -13.55 -12.28 7.66
N ALA A 17 -14.17 -11.91 6.53
CA ALA A 17 -13.99 -10.62 5.91
C ALA A 17 -14.60 -9.46 6.72
N TYR A 18 -15.74 -9.69 7.39
CA TYR A 18 -16.54 -8.59 7.92
C TYR A 18 -16.80 -8.63 9.42
N PHE A 19 -16.84 -9.79 10.06
CA PHE A 19 -17.32 -9.93 11.44
C PHE A 19 -16.37 -10.63 12.40
N ARG A 20 -15.29 -11.26 11.91
CA ARG A 20 -14.36 -12.03 12.73
C ARG A 20 -13.55 -11.15 13.68
N VAL A 21 -13.16 -9.94 13.23
CA VAL A 21 -12.36 -9.00 14.03
C VAL A 21 -13.17 -8.41 15.17
N TYR A 22 -14.42 -8.05 14.89
CA TYR A 22 -15.36 -7.47 15.85
C TYR A 22 -16.69 -8.23 15.77
N PRO A 23 -16.93 -9.22 16.64
CA PRO A 23 -18.14 -10.02 16.62
C PRO A 23 -19.41 -9.14 16.67
N GLY A 24 -20.31 -9.36 15.71
CA GLY A 24 -21.57 -8.59 15.60
C GLY A 24 -21.43 -7.16 15.05
N VAL A 25 -20.22 -6.70 14.76
CA VAL A 25 -19.97 -5.38 14.19
C VAL A 25 -19.31 -5.53 12.82
N TRP A 26 -19.86 -4.88 11.82
CA TRP A 26 -19.30 -4.88 10.48
C TRP A 26 -17.96 -4.14 10.42
N HIS A 27 -16.90 -4.87 10.08
CA HIS A 27 -15.57 -4.34 9.88
C HIS A 27 -15.40 -3.88 8.43
N HIS A 28 -15.41 -2.57 8.17
CA HIS A 28 -15.21 -2.01 6.84
C HIS A 28 -13.76 -2.16 6.36
N GLY A 29 -12.81 -2.04 7.28
CA GLY A 29 -11.39 -2.20 7.02
C GLY A 29 -10.71 -0.93 6.51
N ASP A 30 -11.27 0.23 6.78
CA ASP A 30 -10.65 1.52 6.48
C ASP A 30 -10.00 2.13 7.72
N TYR A 31 -8.91 2.88 7.49
CA TYR A 31 -8.24 3.70 8.48
C TYR A 31 -8.67 5.15 8.28
N VAL A 32 -9.43 5.68 9.24
CA VAL A 32 -10.05 7.01 9.13
C VAL A 32 -9.90 7.80 10.42
N CYS A 33 -10.00 9.12 10.31
CA CYS A 33 -10.13 10.04 11.44
C CYS A 33 -11.43 10.84 11.31
N PHE A 34 -12.23 10.84 12.37
CA PHE A 34 -13.39 11.71 12.50
C PHE A 34 -12.99 13.01 13.17
N HIS A 35 -13.31 14.13 12.55
CA HIS A 35 -13.04 15.47 13.08
C HIS A 35 -14.25 15.98 13.85
N SER A 36 -14.16 16.02 15.18
CA SER A 36 -15.26 16.42 16.06
C SER A 36 -15.75 17.85 15.83
N GLU A 37 -14.86 18.76 15.44
CA GLU A 37 -15.17 20.17 15.22
C GLU A 37 -15.96 20.43 13.93
N THR A 38 -15.69 19.65 12.89
CA THR A 38 -16.27 19.85 11.55
C THR A 38 -17.29 18.79 11.17
N GLY A 39 -17.32 17.66 11.88
CA GLY A 39 -18.06 16.46 11.49
C GLY A 39 -17.50 15.75 10.24
N GLY A 40 -16.36 16.21 9.73
CA GLY A 40 -15.70 15.64 8.55
C GLY A 40 -14.95 14.35 8.87
N VAL A 41 -14.60 13.61 7.81
CA VAL A 41 -13.83 12.37 7.89
C VAL A 41 -12.62 12.45 6.96
N SER A 42 -11.42 12.25 7.51
CA SER A 42 -10.21 12.04 6.73
C SER A 42 -9.95 10.56 6.54
N TYR A 43 -9.72 10.15 5.31
CA TYR A 43 -9.39 8.79 4.93
C TYR A 43 -7.88 8.65 4.72
N TYR A 44 -7.24 7.71 5.44
CA TYR A 44 -5.80 7.46 5.41
C TYR A 44 -5.44 6.17 4.67
N GLY A 45 -6.42 5.42 4.19
CA GLY A 45 -6.22 4.16 3.47
C GLY A 45 -6.89 2.97 4.14
N ARG A 46 -6.49 1.79 3.73
CA ARG A 46 -6.98 0.53 4.32
C ARG A 46 -6.29 0.28 5.67
N SER A 47 -7.04 -0.26 6.64
CA SER A 47 -6.48 -0.61 7.97
C SER A 47 -5.51 -1.78 7.92
N ASP A 48 -5.65 -2.67 6.92
CA ASP A 48 -4.76 -3.80 6.66
C ASP A 48 -3.47 -3.40 5.92
N SER A 49 -3.47 -2.22 5.27
CA SER A 49 -2.32 -1.63 4.57
C SER A 49 -1.61 -0.55 5.38
N VAL A 50 -2.01 -0.31 6.62
CA VAL A 50 -1.35 0.67 7.50
C VAL A 50 0.09 0.26 7.76
N LEU A 51 1.01 1.17 7.42
CA LEU A 51 2.43 1.03 7.69
C LEU A 51 2.71 1.31 9.17
N LYS A 52 3.71 0.62 9.73
CA LYS A 52 4.01 0.72 11.18
C LYS A 52 5.51 0.86 11.47
N PRO A 53 6.22 1.79 10.81
CA PRO A 53 7.65 1.97 11.10
C PRO A 53 7.85 2.43 12.55
N SER A 54 8.65 1.69 13.30
CA SER A 54 8.91 1.94 14.73
C SER A 54 7.62 2.14 15.56
N GLY A 55 6.58 1.35 15.25
CA GLY A 55 5.30 1.38 15.95
C GLY A 55 4.35 2.52 15.58
N VAL A 56 4.77 3.48 14.76
CA VAL A 56 3.93 4.61 14.32
C VAL A 56 3.03 4.18 13.16
N ARG A 57 1.72 4.37 13.29
CA ARG A 57 0.77 4.06 12.23
C ARG A 57 0.74 5.17 11.19
N ILE A 58 0.98 4.80 9.93
CA ILE A 58 1.01 5.69 8.78
C ILE A 58 0.08 5.12 7.71
N GLY A 59 -0.87 5.93 7.25
CA GLY A 59 -1.73 5.59 6.13
C GLY A 59 -0.99 5.74 4.80
N THR A 60 -1.12 4.76 3.90
CA THR A 60 -0.46 4.83 2.59
C THR A 60 -0.89 6.04 1.77
N ALA A 61 -2.14 6.50 1.95
CA ALA A 61 -2.64 7.71 1.29
C ALA A 61 -1.85 8.98 1.67
N GLU A 62 -1.25 9.04 2.87
CA GLU A 62 -0.41 10.17 3.29
C GLU A 62 0.85 10.29 2.43
N ILE A 63 1.39 9.15 2.00
CA ILE A 63 2.54 9.08 1.10
C ILE A 63 2.11 9.39 -0.34
N TYR A 64 1.03 8.76 -0.83
CA TYR A 64 0.54 8.94 -2.20
C TYR A 64 0.17 10.40 -2.50
N ASN A 65 -0.50 11.08 -1.57
CA ASN A 65 -0.90 12.49 -1.70
C ASN A 65 0.28 13.46 -1.90
N ILE A 66 1.50 13.05 -1.60
CA ILE A 66 2.72 13.82 -1.83
C ILE A 66 3.44 13.33 -3.07
N VAL A 67 3.68 12.01 -3.16
CA VAL A 67 4.52 11.41 -4.20
C VAL A 67 3.88 11.55 -5.58
N GLU A 68 2.57 11.38 -5.70
CA GLU A 68 1.86 11.47 -6.98
C GLU A 68 1.65 12.91 -7.48
N LYS A 69 2.08 13.92 -6.70
CA LYS A 69 2.15 15.32 -7.17
C LYS A 69 3.42 15.66 -7.91
N PHE A 70 4.43 14.78 -7.86
CA PHE A 70 5.65 14.99 -8.63
C PHE A 70 5.35 14.84 -10.13
N PRO A 71 5.76 15.80 -10.97
CA PRO A 71 5.46 15.76 -12.40
C PRO A 71 6.04 14.54 -13.11
N GLU A 72 7.12 13.97 -12.59
CA GLU A 72 7.80 12.78 -13.12
C GLU A 72 7.06 11.48 -12.76
N VAL A 73 6.22 11.48 -11.73
CA VAL A 73 5.53 10.28 -11.20
C VAL A 73 4.17 10.14 -11.85
N GLN A 74 3.89 8.95 -12.36
CA GLN A 74 2.57 8.55 -12.87
C GLN A 74 1.74 7.89 -11.79
N ASP A 75 2.34 6.98 -11.00
CA ASP A 75 1.67 6.23 -9.95
C ASP A 75 2.69 5.80 -8.88
N SER A 76 2.23 5.41 -7.70
CA SER A 76 3.12 4.98 -6.61
C SER A 76 2.50 3.88 -5.75
N LEU A 77 3.35 3.06 -5.14
CA LEU A 77 2.95 2.01 -4.20
C LEU A 77 3.89 2.01 -2.99
N ALA A 78 3.33 2.24 -1.81
CA ALA A 78 4.05 2.17 -0.55
C ALA A 78 3.67 0.91 0.22
N ILE A 79 4.67 0.14 0.65
CA ILE A 79 4.45 -1.07 1.44
C ILE A 79 5.39 -1.13 2.64
N GLY A 80 4.99 -1.92 3.64
CA GLY A 80 5.83 -2.25 4.78
C GLY A 80 6.57 -3.56 4.58
N GLN A 81 7.89 -3.51 4.62
CA GLN A 81 8.74 -4.70 4.70
C GLN A 81 9.14 -4.95 6.14
N GLN A 82 8.97 -6.19 6.61
CA GLN A 82 9.58 -6.62 7.87
C GLN A 82 11.10 -6.65 7.69
N TYR A 83 11.80 -5.88 8.50
CA TYR A 83 13.24 -5.74 8.39
C TYR A 83 13.85 -5.69 9.80
N HIS A 84 14.62 -6.72 10.15
CA HIS A 84 15.02 -7.01 11.53
C HIS A 84 13.78 -7.08 12.45
N ASP A 85 13.80 -6.41 13.58
CA ASP A 85 12.71 -6.40 14.58
C ASP A 85 11.67 -5.28 14.33
N ASP A 86 11.71 -4.60 13.18
CA ASP A 86 10.85 -3.46 12.86
C ASP A 86 10.29 -3.57 11.43
N GLN A 87 9.53 -2.58 11.03
CA GLN A 87 9.03 -2.41 9.68
C GLN A 87 9.70 -1.22 9.01
N ARG A 88 10.24 -1.39 7.80
CA ARG A 88 10.67 -0.27 6.96
C ARG A 88 9.72 -0.04 5.80
N ILE A 89 9.59 1.21 5.38
CA ILE A 89 8.77 1.60 4.25
C ILE A 89 9.58 1.43 2.97
N LEU A 90 9.03 0.71 2.01
CA LEU A 90 9.48 0.67 0.62
C LEU A 90 8.50 1.46 -0.23
N LEU A 91 9.04 2.30 -1.11
CA LEU A 91 8.26 3.06 -2.08
C LEU A 91 8.63 2.62 -3.49
N PHE A 92 7.65 2.19 -4.25
CA PHE A 92 7.76 1.90 -5.68
C PHE A 92 7.06 3.00 -6.45
N VAL A 93 7.72 3.52 -7.48
CA VAL A 93 7.17 4.58 -8.32
C VAL A 93 7.12 4.11 -9.77
N GLN A 94 5.97 4.28 -10.39
CA GLN A 94 5.81 4.21 -11.83
C GLN A 94 6.06 5.61 -12.38
N LEU A 95 7.06 5.77 -13.21
CA LEU A 95 7.41 7.04 -13.79
C LEU A 95 6.66 7.27 -15.11
N LYS A 96 6.47 8.52 -15.49
CA LYS A 96 5.96 8.88 -16.81
C LYS A 96 7.00 8.62 -17.87
N ASP A 97 6.55 8.48 -19.11
CA ASP A 97 7.41 8.26 -20.27
C ASP A 97 8.51 9.33 -20.36
N GLY A 98 9.74 8.86 -20.60
CA GLY A 98 10.91 9.71 -20.69
C GLY A 98 11.48 10.22 -19.36
N CYS A 99 10.90 9.83 -18.22
CA CYS A 99 11.42 10.16 -16.89
C CYS A 99 12.22 9.00 -16.31
N GLU A 100 13.25 9.33 -15.52
CA GLU A 100 14.10 8.35 -14.82
C GLU A 100 14.13 8.62 -13.32
N LEU A 101 14.28 7.56 -12.53
CA LEU A 101 14.41 7.65 -11.08
C LEU A 101 15.84 8.01 -10.68
N THR A 102 16.18 9.28 -10.84
CA THR A 102 17.50 9.80 -10.45
C THR A 102 17.64 9.91 -8.94
N ASP A 103 18.87 9.96 -8.43
CA ASP A 103 19.13 10.18 -7.00
C ASP A 103 18.62 11.54 -6.54
N GLU A 104 18.60 12.53 -7.43
CA GLU A 104 17.98 13.83 -7.16
C GLU A 104 16.48 13.73 -6.93
N LEU A 105 15.75 12.98 -7.79
CA LEU A 105 14.32 12.76 -7.62
C LEU A 105 14.04 12.00 -6.31
N LYS A 106 14.80 10.95 -6.01
CA LYS A 106 14.69 10.23 -4.72
C LYS A 106 14.89 11.18 -3.52
N LYS A 107 15.87 12.08 -3.58
CA LYS A 107 16.14 13.06 -2.54
C LYS A 107 15.00 14.06 -2.39
N ARG A 108 14.45 14.57 -3.49
CA ARG A 108 13.30 15.47 -3.49
C ARG A 108 12.08 14.80 -2.85
N ILE A 109 11.74 13.57 -3.26
CA ILE A 109 10.63 12.80 -2.69
C ILE A 109 10.82 12.62 -1.16
N LYS A 110 12.00 12.18 -0.72
CA LYS A 110 12.30 12.00 0.71
C LYS A 110 12.20 13.31 1.49
N THR A 111 12.65 14.40 0.92
CA THR A 111 12.58 15.74 1.54
C THR A 111 11.13 16.21 1.68
N GLU A 112 10.33 16.11 0.63
CA GLU A 112 8.92 16.52 0.65
C GLU A 112 8.11 15.69 1.68
N LEU A 113 8.32 14.38 1.72
CA LEU A 113 7.68 13.52 2.72
C LEU A 113 8.08 13.90 4.15
N ARG A 114 9.37 14.19 4.38
CA ARG A 114 9.85 14.61 5.69
C ARG A 114 9.26 15.95 6.14
N VAL A 115 9.18 16.91 5.24
CA VAL A 115 8.75 18.28 5.55
C VAL A 115 7.23 18.35 5.69
N ARG A 116 6.49 17.71 4.79
CA ARG A 116 5.02 17.81 4.76
C ARG A 116 4.33 16.84 5.71
N GLN A 117 4.98 15.76 6.09
CA GLN A 117 4.45 14.77 7.01
C GLN A 117 5.36 14.63 8.24
N SER A 118 6.29 13.69 8.22
CA SER A 118 7.25 13.49 9.29
C SER A 118 8.45 12.65 8.84
N PRO A 119 9.55 12.60 9.61
CA PRO A 119 10.67 11.71 9.33
C PRO A 119 10.28 10.23 9.24
N ARG A 120 9.18 9.81 9.88
CA ARG A 120 8.68 8.42 9.86
C ARG A 120 8.03 8.02 8.54
N HIS A 121 7.56 9.00 7.74
CA HIS A 121 6.99 8.77 6.41
C HIS A 121 8.06 8.57 5.32
N VAL A 122 9.33 8.85 5.64
CA VAL A 122 10.41 8.76 4.66
C VAL A 122 10.71 7.30 4.35
N PRO A 123 10.58 6.86 3.07
CA PRO A 123 10.89 5.49 2.72
C PRO A 123 12.38 5.19 2.86
N ALA A 124 12.70 4.00 3.34
CA ALA A 124 14.08 3.51 3.40
C ALA A 124 14.65 3.38 1.99
N LEU A 125 13.90 2.74 1.10
CA LEU A 125 14.28 2.51 -0.29
C LEU A 125 13.19 3.01 -1.23
N ILE A 126 13.61 3.50 -2.41
CA ILE A 126 12.73 3.92 -3.51
C ILE A 126 13.19 3.22 -4.79
N PHE A 127 12.26 2.53 -5.47
CA PHE A 127 12.50 1.81 -6.72
C PHE A 127 11.58 2.32 -7.82
N ALA A 128 12.06 2.34 -9.06
CA ALA A 128 11.21 2.49 -10.23
C ALA A 128 10.70 1.13 -10.67
N VAL A 129 9.42 1.06 -11.03
CA VAL A 129 8.79 -0.12 -11.63
C VAL A 129 8.03 0.30 -12.89
N PRO A 130 8.00 -0.55 -13.91
CA PRO A 130 7.25 -0.26 -15.13
C PRO A 130 5.75 -0.18 -14.92
N ASP A 131 5.20 -0.97 -13.98
CA ASP A 131 3.77 -0.98 -13.66
C ASP A 131 3.52 -1.41 -12.22
N ILE A 132 2.36 -1.03 -11.70
CA ILE A 132 1.90 -1.35 -10.33
C ILE A 132 0.72 -2.33 -10.42
N PRO A 133 0.70 -3.41 -9.60
CA PRO A 133 -0.40 -4.35 -9.59
C PRO A 133 -1.73 -3.68 -9.26
N LYS A 134 -2.73 -3.88 -10.12
CA LYS A 134 -4.08 -3.32 -10.00
C LYS A 134 -5.13 -4.40 -10.21
N THR A 135 -6.29 -4.22 -9.60
CA THR A 135 -7.48 -5.02 -9.92
C THR A 135 -8.00 -4.65 -11.31
N PHE A 136 -8.92 -5.44 -11.86
CA PHE A 136 -9.62 -5.12 -13.12
C PHE A 136 -10.30 -3.74 -13.11
N ASN A 137 -10.65 -3.23 -11.93
CA ASN A 137 -11.25 -1.90 -11.75
C ASN A 137 -10.21 -0.80 -11.49
N GLY A 138 -8.91 -1.06 -11.72
CA GLY A 138 -7.83 -0.09 -11.58
C GLY A 138 -7.41 0.25 -10.15
N LYS A 139 -7.88 -0.49 -9.13
CA LYS A 139 -7.47 -0.26 -7.73
C LYS A 139 -6.12 -0.92 -7.47
N LYS A 140 -5.20 -0.21 -6.83
CA LYS A 140 -3.89 -0.73 -6.40
C LYS A 140 -4.05 -1.93 -5.46
N VAL A 141 -3.21 -2.94 -5.63
CA VAL A 141 -3.21 -4.16 -4.80
C VAL A 141 -1.89 -4.24 -4.04
N ASP A 142 -1.78 -3.41 -3.00
CA ASP A 142 -0.63 -3.35 -2.09
C ASP A 142 -0.40 -4.66 -1.33
N SER A 143 -1.46 -5.37 -0.96
CA SER A 143 -1.39 -6.64 -0.24
C SER A 143 -0.61 -7.72 -1.00
N ALA A 144 -0.73 -7.78 -2.33
CA ALA A 144 -0.01 -8.75 -3.15
C ALA A 144 1.51 -8.50 -3.09
N VAL A 145 1.93 -7.23 -3.24
CA VAL A 145 3.34 -6.83 -3.16
C VAL A 145 3.88 -6.94 -1.74
N THR A 146 3.08 -6.57 -0.74
CA THR A 146 3.45 -6.73 0.68
C THR A 146 3.72 -8.20 1.01
N ASN A 147 2.86 -9.12 0.56
CA ASN A 147 3.06 -10.54 0.76
C ASN A 147 4.31 -11.05 0.04
N LEU A 148 4.50 -10.66 -1.22
CA LEU A 148 5.66 -11.03 -2.02
C LEU A 148 6.97 -10.63 -1.34
N VAL A 149 7.09 -9.35 -0.97
CA VAL A 149 8.31 -8.78 -0.36
C VAL A 149 8.62 -9.39 1.01
N ASN A 150 7.59 -9.80 1.75
CA ASN A 150 7.74 -10.44 3.06
C ASN A 150 7.78 -11.99 2.98
N GLY A 151 7.95 -12.57 1.78
CA GLY A 151 8.06 -14.04 1.59
C GLY A 151 6.78 -14.81 1.91
N ARG A 152 5.63 -14.14 1.84
CA ARG A 152 4.31 -14.74 2.10
C ARG A 152 3.63 -15.17 0.80
N LYS A 153 2.71 -16.12 0.89
CA LYS A 153 1.92 -16.56 -0.27
C LYS A 153 1.00 -15.44 -0.78
N ILE A 154 1.01 -15.20 -2.08
CA ILE A 154 0.06 -14.31 -2.75
C ILE A 154 -1.24 -15.07 -2.95
N THR A 155 -2.31 -14.66 -2.28
CA THR A 155 -3.60 -15.37 -2.29
C THR A 155 -4.57 -14.90 -3.36
N ASN A 156 -4.37 -13.69 -3.92
CA ASN A 156 -5.33 -13.01 -4.80
C ASN A 156 -4.74 -12.71 -6.18
N ARG A 157 -3.88 -13.56 -6.72
CA ARG A 157 -3.25 -13.34 -8.04
C ARG A 157 -4.31 -13.28 -9.16
N ASP A 158 -5.37 -14.08 -9.05
CA ASP A 158 -6.46 -14.13 -10.04
C ASP A 158 -7.37 -12.87 -10.03
N ALA A 159 -7.28 -12.06 -8.99
CA ALA A 159 -8.02 -10.80 -8.89
C ALA A 159 -7.28 -9.61 -9.53
N LEU A 160 -6.04 -9.82 -10.00
CA LEU A 160 -5.24 -8.79 -10.65
C LEU A 160 -5.64 -8.67 -12.12
N GLY A 161 -5.81 -7.44 -12.58
CA GLY A 161 -6.00 -7.12 -13.99
C GLY A 161 -4.68 -7.15 -14.79
N ASN A 162 -3.54 -7.00 -14.09
CA ASN A 162 -2.19 -7.03 -14.65
C ASN A 162 -1.24 -7.89 -13.78
N PRO A 163 -1.46 -9.22 -13.69
CA PRO A 163 -0.68 -10.10 -12.80
C PRO A 163 0.81 -10.15 -13.15
N GLU A 164 1.18 -9.84 -14.39
CA GLU A 164 2.56 -9.74 -14.86
C GLU A 164 3.36 -8.62 -14.16
N ALA A 165 2.68 -7.59 -13.68
CA ALA A 165 3.31 -6.52 -12.92
C ALA A 165 4.07 -7.04 -11.68
N LEU A 166 3.64 -8.14 -11.09
CA LEU A 166 4.33 -8.76 -9.95
C LEU A 166 5.77 -9.20 -10.29
N ASN A 167 6.04 -9.56 -11.54
CA ASN A 167 7.37 -10.01 -11.96
C ASN A 167 8.44 -8.92 -11.76
N TYR A 168 8.04 -7.64 -11.89
CA TYR A 168 8.96 -6.51 -11.65
C TYR A 168 9.38 -6.44 -10.18
N PHE A 169 8.47 -6.74 -9.26
CA PHE A 169 8.76 -6.75 -7.83
C PHE A 169 9.54 -8.01 -7.43
N GLU A 170 9.26 -9.17 -8.06
CA GLU A 170 10.04 -10.39 -7.87
C GLU A 170 11.51 -10.17 -8.25
N ALA A 171 11.78 -9.47 -9.34
CA ALA A 171 13.13 -9.15 -9.79
C ALA A 171 13.92 -8.27 -8.81
N LEU A 172 13.22 -7.43 -8.02
CA LEU A 172 13.84 -6.54 -7.02
C LEU A 172 14.12 -7.22 -5.67
N LEU A 173 13.59 -8.43 -5.42
CA LEU A 173 13.77 -9.11 -4.12
C LEU A 173 15.24 -9.26 -3.67
N PRO A 174 16.23 -9.51 -4.57
CA PRO A 174 17.63 -9.57 -4.15
C PRO A 174 18.18 -8.25 -3.58
N GLU A 175 17.65 -7.12 -4.02
CA GLU A 175 18.05 -5.77 -3.58
C GLU A 175 17.39 -5.35 -2.25
N LEU A 176 16.41 -6.15 -1.77
CA LEU A 176 15.64 -5.88 -0.56
C LEU A 176 16.18 -6.61 0.68
N LYS A 177 17.34 -7.22 0.60
CA LYS A 177 17.96 -7.97 1.71
C LYS A 177 18.71 -7.06 2.68
#